data_e7475ae79e200aba768c140e8f85b4d8
#
_entry.id   e7475ae79e200aba768c140e8f85b4d8
#
_cell.length_a   1.000
_cell.length_b   1.000
_cell.length_c   1.000
_cell.angle_alpha   90.00
_cell.angle_beta   90.00
_cell.angle_gamma   90.00
#
_symmetry.space_group_name_H-M   'P 1'
#
loop_
_entity.id
_entity.type
_entity.pdbx_description
1 polymer ?
#
loop_
_entity_poly.entity_id
_entity_poly.type
_entity_poly.pdbx_seq_one_letter_code
_entity_poly.pdbx_strand_id
1 'polypeptide(L)'
;VNKSNFDFIGCGALNWDIFFEVEDLLSIEFENLTISPGREIVLERNRFLKFLNFLEKRGNFLFECGGGSSANTVYALSLWGFKTAFIGAIGEDEFGKKILKDFENVGIHIDFIKKGNTTSLALILLDKKRDRFIAVSPGDSENTLLDSKNVFPNFDTFFHFSSFASKKGQEFQKNFLSRIINKISFDPGEVYTNLGKEFLIPFFKKTEVLFITEYELEKITFSINELLNLGIEKIFLKKGGKGAICYTKEKKIEIPALKVETLVDNTGAGDYFNAGVLAGLKLGFSEEKALKLGTYSAGMSLRDFGRKGCLTKREFQNYINLLK
;
A
#
# COMPACT_ATOMS: atom_id res chain seq x y z
N VAL A 1 -27.73 -1.85 15.94
CA VAL A 1 -26.69 -1.86 14.91
C VAL A 1 -25.67 -2.90 15.33
N ASN A 2 -25.60 -4.03 14.64
CA ASN A 2 -24.60 -5.07 14.89
C ASN A 2 -23.21 -4.41 14.73
N LYS A 3 -22.43 -4.37 15.81
CA LYS A 3 -21.00 -4.00 15.74
C LYS A 3 -20.30 -5.10 14.94
N SER A 4 -20.15 -4.88 13.63
CA SER A 4 -19.28 -5.74 12.85
C SER A 4 -17.84 -5.44 13.31
N ASN A 5 -17.29 -6.33 14.12
CA ASN A 5 -15.91 -6.23 14.58
C ASN A 5 -15.00 -6.68 13.44
N PHE A 6 -14.38 -5.71 12.76
CA PHE A 6 -13.27 -5.97 11.85
C PHE A 6 -11.96 -6.01 12.64
N ASP A 7 -11.04 -6.83 12.20
CA ASP A 7 -9.67 -6.82 12.72
C ASP A 7 -8.89 -5.63 12.15
N PHE A 8 -9.11 -5.34 10.84
CA PHE A 8 -8.47 -4.24 10.13
C PHE A 8 -9.42 -3.59 9.14
N ILE A 9 -9.31 -2.27 8.99
CA ILE A 9 -9.96 -1.53 7.92
C ILE A 9 -8.89 -0.76 7.14
N GLY A 10 -8.76 -1.04 5.84
CA GLY A 10 -7.90 -0.27 4.95
C GLY A 10 -8.54 1.04 4.51
N CYS A 11 -7.73 2.07 4.32
CA CYS A 11 -8.16 3.35 3.78
C CYS A 11 -7.10 3.91 2.85
N GLY A 12 -7.41 4.01 1.55
CA GLY A 12 -6.46 4.46 0.54
C GLY A 12 -7.00 4.30 -0.88
N ALA A 13 -6.13 4.56 -1.86
CA ALA A 13 -6.48 4.39 -3.26
C ALA A 13 -6.73 2.93 -3.62
N LEU A 14 -7.66 2.73 -4.57
CA LEU A 14 -7.94 1.48 -5.24
C LEU A 14 -7.58 1.63 -6.70
N ASN A 15 -6.51 1.00 -7.14
CA ASN A 15 -6.00 1.08 -8.50
C ASN A 15 -6.23 -0.23 -9.25
N TRP A 16 -6.35 -0.13 -10.58
CA TRP A 16 -6.09 -1.28 -11.45
C TRP A 16 -4.69 -1.12 -12.02
N ASP A 17 -3.82 -2.06 -11.67
CA ASP A 17 -2.40 -2.05 -12.01
C ASP A 17 -2.18 -2.81 -13.33
N ILE A 18 -1.49 -2.19 -14.29
CA ILE A 18 -1.20 -2.71 -15.63
C ILE A 18 0.32 -2.79 -15.78
N PHE A 19 0.85 -3.99 -15.99
CA PHE A 19 2.28 -4.26 -15.98
C PHE A 19 2.84 -4.44 -17.38
N PHE A 20 3.92 -3.70 -17.67
CA PHE A 20 4.70 -3.84 -18.90
C PHE A 20 6.16 -4.14 -18.57
N GLU A 21 6.76 -5.05 -19.36
CA GLU A 21 8.20 -5.24 -19.36
C GLU A 21 8.82 -4.35 -20.44
N VAL A 22 9.94 -3.72 -20.10
CA VAL A 22 10.74 -2.89 -21.00
C VAL A 22 12.20 -3.33 -20.93
N GLU A 23 13.02 -2.99 -21.93
CA GLU A 23 14.44 -3.38 -21.93
C GLU A 23 15.22 -2.65 -20.83
N ASP A 24 15.04 -1.33 -20.73
CA ASP A 24 15.70 -0.48 -19.74
C ASP A 24 14.78 0.73 -19.46
N LEU A 25 14.48 0.97 -18.19
CA LEU A 25 13.64 2.11 -17.76
C LEU A 25 14.23 3.45 -18.21
N LEU A 26 15.55 3.60 -18.17
CA LEU A 26 16.23 4.86 -18.53
C LEU A 26 16.22 5.13 -20.05
N SER A 27 15.94 4.13 -20.87
CA SER A 27 15.86 4.27 -22.32
C SER A 27 14.49 4.73 -22.83
N ILE A 28 13.50 4.85 -21.94
CA ILE A 28 12.14 5.23 -22.33
C ILE A 28 12.06 6.75 -22.47
N GLU A 29 11.85 7.19 -23.69
CA GLU A 29 11.59 8.60 -24.02
C GLU A 29 10.09 8.78 -24.31
N PHE A 30 9.38 9.45 -23.41
CA PHE A 30 7.98 9.79 -23.59
C PHE A 30 7.72 11.23 -23.16
N GLU A 31 7.46 12.12 -24.14
CA GLU A 31 7.27 13.56 -23.90
C GLU A 31 8.40 14.11 -23.00
N ASN A 32 8.07 14.91 -22.00
CA ASN A 32 9.01 15.41 -20.97
C ASN A 32 8.91 14.61 -19.67
N LEU A 33 8.67 13.28 -19.75
CA LEU A 33 8.54 12.43 -18.59
C LEU A 33 9.91 11.90 -18.16
N THR A 34 10.34 12.20 -16.95
CA THR A 34 11.52 11.59 -16.35
C THR A 34 11.14 10.25 -15.73
N ILE A 35 11.67 9.19 -16.29
CA ILE A 35 11.49 7.82 -15.76
C ILE A 35 12.75 7.44 -15.00
N SER A 36 12.59 7.09 -13.74
CA SER A 36 13.70 6.68 -12.88
C SER A 36 13.33 5.44 -12.07
N PRO A 37 14.26 4.47 -11.93
CA PRO A 37 14.03 3.27 -11.13
C PRO A 37 13.60 3.59 -9.71
N GLY A 38 12.65 2.81 -9.21
CA GLY A 38 12.14 2.91 -7.84
C GLY A 38 11.18 4.07 -7.59
N ARG A 39 10.80 4.84 -8.62
CA ARG A 39 9.97 6.05 -8.49
C ARG A 39 8.51 5.78 -8.78
N GLU A 40 7.66 6.60 -8.10
CA GLU A 40 6.24 6.69 -8.35
C GLU A 40 5.85 8.15 -8.66
N ILE A 41 5.06 8.33 -9.72
CA ILE A 41 4.57 9.65 -10.13
C ILE A 41 3.06 9.64 -10.34
N VAL A 42 2.45 10.81 -10.25
CA VAL A 42 1.03 11.01 -10.58
C VAL A 42 0.91 11.73 -11.92
N LEU A 43 0.14 11.17 -12.83
CA LEU A 43 -0.15 11.73 -14.15
C LEU A 43 -1.63 12.10 -14.26
N GLU A 44 -1.90 13.19 -14.99
CA GLU A 44 -3.25 13.48 -15.47
C GLU A 44 -3.76 12.38 -16.39
N ARG A 45 -5.08 12.13 -16.37
CA ARG A 45 -5.71 11.02 -17.11
C ARG A 45 -5.36 11.00 -18.59
N ASN A 46 -5.42 12.14 -19.27
CA ASN A 46 -5.12 12.21 -20.70
C ASN A 46 -3.65 11.87 -21.00
N ARG A 47 -2.73 12.34 -20.17
CA ARG A 47 -1.29 12.04 -20.32
C ARG A 47 -1.01 10.58 -20.02
N PHE A 48 -1.66 10.04 -18.99
CA PHE A 48 -1.57 8.62 -18.63
C PHE A 48 -2.04 7.73 -19.81
N LEU A 49 -3.19 8.02 -20.42
CA LEU A 49 -3.72 7.23 -21.53
C LEU A 49 -2.81 7.31 -22.78
N LYS A 50 -2.19 8.46 -23.05
CA LYS A 50 -1.17 8.57 -24.10
C LYS A 50 0.05 7.71 -23.79
N PHE A 51 0.48 7.68 -22.52
CA PHE A 51 1.61 6.85 -22.09
C PHE A 51 1.27 5.35 -22.18
N LEU A 52 0.07 4.95 -21.78
CA LEU A 52 -0.42 3.57 -21.96
C LEU A 52 -0.38 3.16 -23.44
N ASN A 53 -0.96 3.97 -24.32
CA ASN A 53 -0.95 3.71 -25.78
C ASN A 53 0.50 3.64 -26.36
N PHE A 54 1.41 4.44 -25.84
CA PHE A 54 2.83 4.37 -26.20
C PHE A 54 3.43 3.02 -25.81
N LEU A 55 3.14 2.55 -24.58
CA LEU A 55 3.63 1.27 -24.06
C LEU A 55 3.01 0.06 -24.76
N GLU A 56 1.72 0.11 -25.09
CA GLU A 56 1.05 -0.94 -25.88
C GLU A 56 1.73 -1.19 -27.23
N LYS A 57 2.38 -0.17 -27.80
CA LYS A 57 3.09 -0.28 -29.09
C LYS A 57 4.56 -0.68 -28.96
N ARG A 58 5.16 -0.54 -27.80
CA ARG A 58 6.62 -0.67 -27.61
C ARG A 58 7.05 -1.51 -26.41
N GLY A 59 6.17 -1.69 -25.44
CA GLY A 59 6.39 -2.54 -24.29
C GLY A 59 5.83 -3.95 -24.50
N ASN A 60 6.26 -4.86 -23.64
CA ASN A 60 5.69 -6.19 -23.56
C ASN A 60 4.67 -6.21 -22.41
N PHE A 61 3.38 -6.30 -22.74
CA PHE A 61 2.34 -6.49 -21.72
C PHE A 61 2.59 -7.80 -20.96
N LEU A 62 2.64 -7.73 -19.63
CA LEU A 62 2.85 -8.90 -18.78
C LEU A 62 1.53 -9.43 -18.22
N PHE A 63 0.84 -8.59 -17.43
CA PHE A 63 -0.44 -8.93 -16.79
C PHE A 63 -1.07 -7.68 -16.20
N GLU A 64 -2.26 -7.85 -15.61
CA GLU A 64 -2.96 -6.81 -14.87
C GLU A 64 -3.60 -7.38 -13.59
N CYS A 65 -3.74 -6.56 -12.56
CA CYS A 65 -4.41 -6.96 -11.31
C CYS A 65 -4.90 -5.74 -10.52
N GLY A 66 -5.68 -5.99 -9.46
CA GLY A 66 -5.99 -4.96 -8.48
C GLY A 66 -4.76 -4.52 -7.70
N GLY A 67 -4.65 -3.22 -7.38
CA GLY A 67 -3.55 -2.59 -6.67
C GLY A 67 -3.99 -1.52 -5.67
N GLY A 68 -3.03 -0.72 -5.23
CA GLY A 68 -3.14 0.23 -4.14
C GLY A 68 -2.51 -0.30 -2.85
N SER A 69 -1.65 0.49 -2.20
CA SER A 69 -0.82 0.03 -1.08
C SER A 69 -1.66 -0.54 0.08
N SER A 70 -2.59 0.25 0.64
CA SER A 70 -3.49 -0.26 1.70
C SER A 70 -4.38 -1.40 1.22
N ALA A 71 -4.77 -1.40 -0.07
CA ALA A 71 -5.57 -2.47 -0.66
C ALA A 71 -4.81 -3.80 -0.70
N ASN A 72 -3.54 -3.80 -1.10
CA ASN A 72 -2.69 -4.98 -1.11
C ASN A 72 -2.43 -5.50 0.31
N THR A 73 -2.19 -4.59 1.27
CA THR A 73 -2.03 -4.93 2.69
C THR A 73 -3.27 -5.64 3.24
N VAL A 74 -4.46 -5.06 3.01
CA VAL A 74 -5.73 -5.62 3.49
C VAL A 74 -6.11 -6.90 2.74
N TYR A 75 -5.79 -6.99 1.45
CA TYR A 75 -5.96 -8.21 0.66
C TYR A 75 -5.20 -9.39 1.29
N ALA A 76 -3.93 -9.19 1.63
CA ALA A 76 -3.13 -10.23 2.29
C ALA A 76 -3.72 -10.62 3.66
N LEU A 77 -4.08 -9.64 4.49
CA LEU A 77 -4.68 -9.89 5.80
C LEU A 77 -5.99 -10.69 5.68
N SER A 78 -6.84 -10.35 4.70
CA SER A 78 -8.08 -11.09 4.45
C SER A 78 -7.82 -12.53 4.00
N LEU A 79 -6.90 -12.70 3.03
CA LEU A 79 -6.49 -14.00 2.54
C LEU A 79 -5.96 -14.91 3.68
N TRP A 80 -5.29 -14.32 4.68
CA TRP A 80 -4.77 -15.05 5.84
C TRP A 80 -5.84 -15.35 6.91
N GLY A 81 -7.06 -14.80 6.77
CA GLY A 81 -8.22 -15.13 7.59
C GLY A 81 -8.61 -14.08 8.62
N PHE A 82 -8.03 -12.85 8.56
CA PHE A 82 -8.50 -11.73 9.36
C PHE A 82 -9.80 -11.16 8.79
N LYS A 83 -10.67 -10.65 9.65
CA LYS A 83 -11.88 -9.94 9.25
C LYS A 83 -11.52 -8.52 8.81
N THR A 84 -11.72 -8.22 7.55
CA THR A 84 -11.28 -6.94 6.98
C THR A 84 -12.39 -6.21 6.26
N ALA A 85 -12.25 -4.88 6.15
CA ALA A 85 -13.05 -4.01 5.33
C ALA A 85 -12.16 -2.98 4.61
N PHE A 86 -12.71 -2.28 3.63
CA PHE A 86 -11.97 -1.26 2.91
C PHE A 86 -12.79 0.01 2.69
N ILE A 87 -12.17 1.17 2.95
CA ILE A 87 -12.69 2.51 2.67
C ILE A 87 -11.90 3.09 1.50
N GLY A 88 -12.58 3.31 0.39
CA GLY A 88 -11.99 3.84 -0.83
C GLY A 88 -13.05 4.11 -1.87
N ALA A 89 -12.64 4.33 -3.11
CA ALA A 89 -13.55 4.56 -4.22
C ALA A 89 -13.08 3.87 -5.50
N ILE A 90 -14.04 3.41 -6.29
CA ILE A 90 -13.84 2.80 -7.62
C ILE A 90 -14.81 3.40 -8.62
N GLY A 91 -14.48 3.27 -9.91
CA GLY A 91 -15.43 3.56 -10.98
C GLY A 91 -16.49 2.46 -11.15
N GLU A 92 -17.62 2.82 -11.76
CA GLU A 92 -18.61 1.85 -12.25
C GLU A 92 -18.18 1.22 -13.59
N ASP A 93 -16.89 1.31 -13.90
CA ASP A 93 -16.24 0.72 -15.07
C ASP A 93 -15.85 -0.75 -14.85
N GLU A 94 -15.23 -1.35 -15.88
CA GLU A 94 -14.79 -2.74 -15.86
C GLU A 94 -13.72 -2.98 -14.79
N PHE A 95 -12.80 -2.03 -14.60
CA PHE A 95 -11.72 -2.15 -13.64
C PHE A 95 -12.23 -2.15 -12.19
N GLY A 96 -13.19 -1.27 -11.87
CA GLY A 96 -13.82 -1.24 -10.57
C GLY A 96 -14.56 -2.56 -10.26
N LYS A 97 -15.25 -3.15 -11.24
CA LYS A 97 -15.90 -4.45 -11.08
C LYS A 97 -14.89 -5.58 -10.81
N LYS A 98 -13.75 -5.56 -11.50
CA LYS A 98 -12.66 -6.54 -11.27
C LYS A 98 -12.10 -6.40 -9.85
N ILE A 99 -11.85 -5.17 -9.37
CA ILE A 99 -11.37 -4.91 -8.00
C ILE A 99 -12.35 -5.44 -6.95
N LEU A 100 -13.65 -5.16 -7.10
CA LEU A 100 -14.67 -5.66 -6.17
C LEU A 100 -14.69 -7.19 -6.13
N LYS A 101 -14.67 -7.82 -7.30
CA LYS A 101 -14.63 -9.29 -7.40
C LYS A 101 -13.41 -9.88 -6.70
N ASP A 102 -12.23 -9.26 -6.86
CA ASP A 102 -11.01 -9.69 -6.16
C ASP A 102 -11.16 -9.60 -4.64
N PHE A 103 -11.79 -8.51 -4.16
CA PHE A 103 -12.03 -8.30 -2.73
C PHE A 103 -13.04 -9.30 -2.17
N GLU A 104 -14.14 -9.53 -2.86
CA GLU A 104 -15.17 -10.52 -2.48
C GLU A 104 -14.58 -11.93 -2.42
N ASN A 105 -13.72 -12.29 -3.37
CA ASN A 105 -13.08 -13.63 -3.43
C ASN A 105 -12.24 -13.94 -2.18
N VAL A 106 -11.66 -12.94 -1.54
CA VAL A 106 -10.86 -13.10 -0.31
C VAL A 106 -11.63 -12.72 0.96
N GLY A 107 -12.88 -12.25 0.84
CA GLY A 107 -13.76 -11.94 1.96
C GLY A 107 -13.58 -10.54 2.57
N ILE A 108 -13.05 -9.58 1.82
CA ILE A 108 -13.01 -8.17 2.24
C ILE A 108 -14.42 -7.58 2.18
N HIS A 109 -14.85 -6.94 3.27
CA HIS A 109 -16.14 -6.23 3.31
C HIS A 109 -16.07 -4.94 2.48
N ILE A 110 -16.95 -4.82 1.49
CA ILE A 110 -16.90 -3.79 0.44
C ILE A 110 -17.93 -2.67 0.57
N ASP A 111 -18.85 -2.70 1.53
CA ASP A 111 -19.94 -1.72 1.66
C ASP A 111 -19.46 -0.28 1.89
N PHE A 112 -18.20 -0.11 2.31
CA PHE A 112 -17.60 1.22 2.50
C PHE A 112 -16.85 1.74 1.26
N ILE A 113 -16.83 0.97 0.17
CA ILE A 113 -16.28 1.42 -1.10
C ILE A 113 -17.33 2.24 -1.85
N LYS A 114 -16.95 3.46 -2.23
CA LYS A 114 -17.82 4.37 -2.97
C LYS A 114 -17.64 4.15 -4.48
N LYS A 115 -18.70 4.45 -5.22
CA LYS A 115 -18.72 4.28 -6.68
C LYS A 115 -18.84 5.63 -7.38
N GLY A 116 -17.97 5.88 -8.34
CA GLY A 116 -17.99 7.03 -9.25
C GLY A 116 -17.90 6.55 -10.70
N ASN A 117 -17.42 7.40 -11.62
CA ASN A 117 -17.42 7.01 -13.03
C ASN A 117 -16.19 6.19 -13.41
N THR A 118 -14.99 6.63 -13.00
CA THR A 118 -13.71 6.02 -13.45
C THR A 118 -12.86 5.55 -12.28
N THR A 119 -12.29 4.35 -12.43
CA THR A 119 -11.33 3.76 -11.49
C THR A 119 -9.94 4.38 -11.68
N SER A 120 -9.18 4.50 -10.61
CA SER A 120 -7.76 4.85 -10.67
C SER A 120 -6.95 3.74 -11.35
N LEU A 121 -5.98 4.12 -12.18
CA LEU A 121 -5.12 3.20 -12.91
C LEU A 121 -3.66 3.42 -12.53
N ALA A 122 -2.87 2.37 -12.55
CA ALA A 122 -1.42 2.46 -12.43
C ALA A 122 -0.74 1.68 -13.57
N LEU A 123 0.29 2.28 -14.15
CA LEU A 123 1.23 1.62 -15.07
C LEU A 123 2.47 1.27 -14.29
N ILE A 124 2.78 -0.01 -14.25
CA ILE A 124 3.98 -0.55 -13.64
C ILE A 124 4.92 -1.02 -14.74
N LEU A 125 6.06 -0.35 -14.86
CA LEU A 125 7.12 -0.74 -15.78
C LEU A 125 8.18 -1.52 -15.03
N LEU A 126 8.53 -2.68 -15.54
CA LEU A 126 9.62 -3.52 -15.04
C LEU A 126 10.69 -3.62 -16.13
N ASP A 127 11.93 -3.34 -15.81
CA ASP A 127 13.03 -3.60 -16.72
C ASP A 127 13.60 -5.02 -16.58
N LYS A 128 14.61 -5.36 -17.38
CA LYS A 128 15.28 -6.68 -17.33
C LYS A 128 16.04 -6.92 -16.03
N LYS A 129 16.37 -5.87 -15.28
CA LYS A 129 16.99 -5.94 -13.95
C LYS A 129 15.97 -6.09 -12.83
N ARG A 130 14.68 -6.06 -13.18
CA ARG A 130 13.55 -6.02 -12.25
C ARG A 130 13.46 -4.74 -11.42
N ASP A 131 14.10 -3.66 -11.89
CA ASP A 131 13.81 -2.32 -11.40
C ASP A 131 12.43 -1.89 -11.90
N ARG A 132 11.72 -1.12 -11.08
CA ARG A 132 10.35 -0.69 -11.40
C ARG A 132 10.22 0.82 -11.47
N PHE A 133 9.25 1.27 -12.28
CA PHE A 133 8.73 2.63 -12.27
C PHE A 133 7.20 2.57 -12.28
N ILE A 134 6.54 3.45 -11.51
CA ILE A 134 5.10 3.48 -11.40
C ILE A 134 4.57 4.84 -11.81
N ALA A 135 3.58 4.86 -12.70
CA ALA A 135 2.81 6.05 -13.03
C ALA A 135 1.33 5.81 -12.66
N VAL A 136 0.80 6.63 -11.75
CA VAL A 136 -0.59 6.52 -11.29
C VAL A 136 -1.44 7.62 -11.90
N SER A 137 -2.65 7.28 -12.34
CA SER A 137 -3.67 8.24 -12.71
C SER A 137 -4.91 8.05 -11.85
N PRO A 138 -5.23 8.98 -10.94
CA PRO A 138 -6.43 8.87 -10.13
C PRO A 138 -7.68 8.89 -11.00
N GLY A 139 -8.68 8.09 -10.61
CA GLY A 139 -10.02 8.13 -11.16
C GLY A 139 -10.83 9.29 -10.54
N ASP A 140 -11.88 9.70 -11.20
CA ASP A 140 -12.83 10.69 -10.66
C ASP A 140 -13.73 10.10 -9.55
N SER A 141 -13.74 8.78 -9.40
CA SER A 141 -14.45 8.09 -8.31
C SER A 141 -14.05 8.57 -6.93
N GLU A 142 -12.79 9.01 -6.72
CA GLU A 142 -12.34 9.55 -5.44
C GLU A 142 -13.10 10.84 -5.03
N ASN A 143 -13.72 11.56 -5.97
CA ASN A 143 -14.56 12.71 -5.67
C ASN A 143 -15.78 12.33 -4.81
N THR A 144 -16.30 11.12 -4.98
CA THR A 144 -17.47 10.63 -4.23
C THR A 144 -17.20 10.43 -2.74
N LEU A 145 -15.93 10.32 -2.34
CA LEU A 145 -15.53 10.16 -0.93
C LEU A 145 -15.90 11.38 -0.07
N LEU A 146 -15.97 12.57 -0.68
CA LEU A 146 -16.33 13.82 0.02
C LEU A 146 -17.84 14.05 0.16
N ASP A 147 -18.68 13.16 -0.39
CA ASP A 147 -20.13 13.31 -0.19
C ASP A 147 -20.45 13.24 1.31
N SER A 148 -21.13 14.29 1.79
CA SER A 148 -21.55 14.44 3.21
C SER A 148 -22.45 13.31 3.73
N LYS A 149 -23.08 12.56 2.82
CA LYS A 149 -23.89 11.38 3.14
C LYS A 149 -23.04 10.17 3.53
N ASN A 150 -21.72 10.21 3.32
CA ASN A 150 -20.84 9.12 3.68
C ASN A 150 -20.58 9.11 5.19
N VAL A 151 -21.43 8.39 5.93
CA VAL A 151 -21.21 8.11 7.35
C VAL A 151 -20.46 6.80 7.44
N PHE A 152 -19.20 6.88 7.88
CA PHE A 152 -18.44 5.70 8.26
C PHE A 152 -18.66 5.44 9.75
N PRO A 153 -19.10 4.23 10.14
CA PRO A 153 -19.31 3.90 11.54
C PRO A 153 -18.01 4.06 12.34
N ASN A 154 -18.18 4.42 13.61
CA ASN A 154 -17.05 4.45 14.54
C ASN A 154 -16.77 2.99 14.94
N PHE A 155 -15.70 2.42 14.40
CA PHE A 155 -15.30 1.04 14.67
C PHE A 155 -14.24 1.00 15.78
N ASP A 156 -14.39 0.05 16.68
CA ASP A 156 -13.29 -0.34 17.58
C ASP A 156 -12.38 -1.32 16.82
N THR A 157 -11.56 -0.76 15.91
CA THR A 157 -10.74 -1.52 14.98
C THR A 157 -9.44 -0.80 14.67
N PHE A 158 -8.50 -1.51 14.05
CA PHE A 158 -7.23 -0.96 13.63
C PHE A 158 -7.31 -0.51 12.17
N PHE A 159 -7.15 0.78 11.92
CA PHE A 159 -7.12 1.33 10.57
C PHE A 159 -5.72 1.30 9.99
N HIS A 160 -5.61 0.87 8.73
CA HIS A 160 -4.39 0.99 7.95
C HIS A 160 -4.59 1.99 6.82
N PHE A 161 -3.86 3.10 6.87
CA PHE A 161 -3.93 4.18 5.89
C PHE A 161 -2.75 4.12 4.94
N SER A 162 -3.02 4.31 3.63
CA SER A 162 -2.03 4.66 2.63
C SER A 162 -2.50 5.85 1.79
N SER A 163 -1.66 6.32 0.87
CA SER A 163 -1.91 7.53 0.10
C SER A 163 -3.09 7.41 -0.87
N PHE A 164 -3.71 8.57 -1.13
CA PHE A 164 -4.53 8.85 -2.30
C PHE A 164 -3.75 9.73 -3.27
N ALA A 165 -3.84 9.44 -4.57
CA ALA A 165 -3.18 10.25 -5.59
C ALA A 165 -3.92 11.55 -5.91
N SER A 166 -5.27 11.60 -5.77
CA SER A 166 -6.06 12.78 -6.01
C SER A 166 -6.12 13.72 -4.81
N LYS A 167 -6.26 15.04 -5.10
CA LYS A 167 -6.49 16.06 -4.05
C LYS A 167 -7.76 15.79 -3.25
N LYS A 168 -8.82 15.25 -3.87
CA LYS A 168 -10.09 14.96 -3.22
C LYS A 168 -9.97 13.76 -2.26
N GLY A 169 -9.27 12.71 -2.67
CA GLY A 169 -8.94 11.60 -1.78
C GLY A 169 -8.09 12.03 -0.59
N GLN A 170 -7.10 12.91 -0.81
CA GLN A 170 -6.27 13.50 0.25
C GLN A 170 -7.09 14.34 1.25
N GLU A 171 -7.99 15.18 0.74
CA GLU A 171 -8.91 15.99 1.55
C GLU A 171 -9.85 15.10 2.37
N PHE A 172 -10.44 14.09 1.72
CA PHE A 172 -11.28 13.10 2.40
C PHE A 172 -10.53 12.44 3.56
N GLN A 173 -9.32 11.93 3.30
CA GLN A 173 -8.56 11.18 4.29
C GLN A 173 -8.18 12.05 5.49
N LYS A 174 -7.82 13.33 5.30
CA LYS A 174 -7.61 14.29 6.40
C LYS A 174 -8.87 14.52 7.22
N ASN A 175 -10.01 14.70 6.55
CA ASN A 175 -11.30 14.91 7.22
C ASN A 175 -11.73 13.65 7.98
N PHE A 176 -11.50 12.47 7.42
CA PHE A 176 -11.79 11.21 8.06
C PHE A 176 -10.90 10.98 9.29
N LEU A 177 -9.59 11.25 9.16
CA LEU A 177 -8.62 11.15 10.25
C LEU A 177 -9.02 11.96 11.49
N SER A 178 -9.60 13.16 11.28
CA SER A 178 -10.03 14.03 12.38
C SER A 178 -11.24 13.49 13.16
N ARG A 179 -12.02 12.58 12.57
CA ARG A 179 -13.25 12.01 13.13
C ARG A 179 -13.02 10.66 13.83
N ILE A 180 -12.00 9.93 13.47
CA ILE A 180 -11.69 8.65 14.11
C ILE A 180 -11.02 8.87 15.48
N ILE A 181 -11.42 8.08 16.46
CA ILE A 181 -10.86 8.14 17.82
C ILE A 181 -9.54 7.37 17.90
N ASN A 182 -9.50 6.22 17.25
CA ASN A 182 -8.38 5.29 17.30
C ASN A 182 -7.12 5.86 16.63
N LYS A 183 -5.97 5.41 17.09
CA LYS A 183 -4.74 5.56 16.33
C LYS A 183 -4.77 4.65 15.09
N ILE A 184 -3.90 4.95 14.14
CA ILE A 184 -3.82 4.24 12.87
C ILE A 184 -2.46 3.58 12.67
N SER A 185 -2.37 2.61 11.78
CA SER A 185 -1.14 2.33 11.06
C SER A 185 -1.11 3.15 9.76
N PHE A 186 0.07 3.61 9.37
CA PHE A 186 0.23 4.53 8.26
C PHE A 186 1.43 4.18 7.40
N ASP A 187 1.21 4.08 6.09
CA ASP A 187 2.23 4.01 5.06
C ASP A 187 2.01 5.19 4.09
N PRO A 188 2.78 6.29 4.21
CA PRO A 188 2.57 7.48 3.40
C PRO A 188 2.86 7.25 1.91
N GLY A 189 3.78 6.33 1.60
CA GLY A 189 4.28 6.15 0.26
C GLY A 189 4.96 7.40 -0.32
N GLU A 190 5.44 7.29 -1.55
CA GLU A 190 6.11 8.41 -2.22
C GLU A 190 5.13 9.57 -2.52
N VAL A 191 3.85 9.27 -2.78
CA VAL A 191 2.82 10.27 -3.10
C VAL A 191 2.67 11.27 -1.95
N TYR A 192 2.54 10.79 -0.71
CA TYR A 192 2.33 11.70 0.43
C TYR A 192 3.63 12.33 0.93
N THR A 193 4.76 11.63 0.86
CA THR A 193 6.05 12.23 1.23
C THR A 193 6.44 13.36 0.28
N ASN A 194 5.98 13.34 -0.97
CA ASN A 194 6.13 14.45 -1.93
C ASN A 194 5.32 15.71 -1.54
N LEU A 195 4.28 15.59 -0.73
CA LEU A 195 3.47 16.73 -0.25
C LEU A 195 4.11 17.47 0.92
N GLY A 196 5.18 16.91 1.49
CA GLY A 196 5.99 17.58 2.50
C GLY A 196 5.53 17.40 3.93
N LYS A 197 6.33 17.96 4.83
CA LYS A 197 6.26 17.79 6.28
C LYS A 197 4.92 18.26 6.88
N GLU A 198 4.46 19.43 6.48
CA GLU A 198 3.24 20.05 6.99
C GLU A 198 1.98 19.22 6.66
N PHE A 199 1.99 18.59 5.50
CA PHE A 199 0.91 17.69 5.11
C PHE A 199 0.84 16.44 6.00
N LEU A 200 2.01 15.91 6.38
CA LEU A 200 2.14 14.62 7.08
C LEU A 200 1.94 14.73 8.62
N ILE A 201 2.23 15.87 9.23
CA ILE A 201 2.14 16.06 10.69
C ILE A 201 0.79 15.61 11.28
N PRO A 202 -0.39 15.96 10.72
CA PRO A 202 -1.67 15.50 11.25
C PRO A 202 -1.82 13.98 11.26
N PHE A 203 -1.28 13.29 10.24
CA PHE A 203 -1.27 11.84 10.16
C PHE A 203 -0.33 11.25 11.22
N PHE A 204 0.90 11.74 11.32
CA PHE A 204 1.88 11.24 12.30
C PHE A 204 1.40 11.35 13.74
N LYS A 205 0.70 12.43 14.10
CA LYS A 205 0.10 12.60 15.44
C LYS A 205 -0.98 11.57 15.78
N LYS A 206 -1.58 10.95 14.76
CA LYS A 206 -2.59 9.88 14.91
C LYS A 206 -2.02 8.48 14.69
N THR A 207 -0.77 8.39 14.27
CA THR A 207 -0.13 7.12 13.93
C THR A 207 0.39 6.42 15.18
N GLU A 208 0.03 5.14 15.34
CA GLU A 208 0.65 4.21 16.28
C GLU A 208 1.80 3.46 15.62
N VAL A 209 1.57 2.94 14.41
CA VAL A 209 2.52 2.15 13.65
C VAL A 209 2.80 2.84 12.32
N LEU A 210 4.03 3.30 12.12
CA LEU A 210 4.50 3.92 10.89
C LEU A 210 5.31 2.91 10.06
N PHE A 211 4.96 2.80 8.80
CA PHE A 211 5.76 2.12 7.78
C PHE A 211 6.37 3.15 6.86
N ILE A 212 7.68 3.09 6.65
CA ILE A 212 8.39 4.07 5.83
C ILE A 212 9.65 3.44 5.23
N THR A 213 10.05 3.87 4.03
CA THR A 213 11.33 3.49 3.43
C THR A 213 12.46 4.46 3.80
N GLU A 214 13.74 4.05 3.63
CA GLU A 214 14.89 4.94 3.81
C GLU A 214 14.74 6.21 2.97
N TYR A 215 14.37 6.05 1.69
CA TYR A 215 14.17 7.15 0.77
C TYR A 215 13.08 8.14 1.21
N GLU A 216 11.93 7.62 1.63
CA GLU A 216 10.82 8.45 2.10
C GLU A 216 11.18 9.21 3.38
N LEU A 217 11.89 8.55 4.30
CA LEU A 217 12.36 9.16 5.55
C LEU A 217 13.33 10.33 5.28
N GLU A 218 14.31 10.13 4.39
CA GLU A 218 15.23 11.19 3.95
C GLU A 218 14.48 12.37 3.34
N LYS A 219 13.48 12.08 2.52
CA LYS A 219 12.69 13.09 1.81
C LYS A 219 11.88 13.99 2.73
N ILE A 220 11.27 13.43 3.77
CA ILE A 220 10.45 14.20 4.72
C ILE A 220 11.27 14.95 5.76
N THR A 221 12.59 14.74 5.80
CA THR A 221 13.52 15.43 6.72
C THR A 221 13.17 15.34 8.21
N PHE A 222 12.55 14.24 8.62
CA PHE A 222 12.36 13.90 10.03
C PHE A 222 13.42 12.90 10.49
N SER A 223 13.95 13.09 11.67
CA SER A 223 14.67 12.01 12.38
C SER A 223 13.68 11.01 12.99
N ILE A 224 14.16 9.79 13.24
CA ILE A 224 13.39 8.77 13.98
C ILE A 224 12.92 9.30 15.34
N ASN A 225 13.77 10.03 16.07
CA ASN A 225 13.44 10.58 17.38
C ASN A 225 12.32 11.63 17.30
N GLU A 226 12.33 12.50 16.27
CA GLU A 226 11.25 13.47 16.08
C GLU A 226 9.91 12.76 15.80
N LEU A 227 9.92 11.71 14.99
CA LEU A 227 8.72 10.91 14.71
C LEU A 227 8.18 10.23 15.97
N LEU A 228 9.05 9.62 16.78
CA LEU A 228 8.67 9.02 18.07
C LEU A 228 8.12 10.06 19.05
N ASN A 229 8.66 11.29 19.03
CA ASN A 229 8.19 12.40 19.88
C ASN A 229 6.83 12.97 19.42
N LEU A 230 6.42 12.76 18.17
CA LEU A 230 5.06 13.07 17.69
C LEU A 230 4.01 12.09 18.23
N GLY A 231 4.43 11.00 18.89
CA GLY A 231 3.53 10.02 19.52
C GLY A 231 3.40 8.71 18.74
N ILE A 232 4.21 8.50 17.70
CA ILE A 232 4.33 7.22 17.00
C ILE A 232 4.98 6.21 17.95
N GLU A 233 4.38 5.04 18.12
CA GLU A 233 4.88 4.03 19.06
C GLU A 233 5.90 3.09 18.42
N LYS A 234 5.67 2.73 17.16
CA LYS A 234 6.52 1.81 16.40
C LYS A 234 6.75 2.33 14.99
N ILE A 235 8.01 2.42 14.59
CA ILE A 235 8.41 2.80 13.24
C ILE A 235 9.10 1.62 12.59
N PHE A 236 8.51 1.12 11.50
CA PHE A 236 9.09 0.06 10.69
C PHE A 236 9.74 0.68 9.45
N LEU A 237 11.07 0.80 9.50
CA LEU A 237 11.89 1.32 8.40
C LEU A 237 12.25 0.20 7.44
N LYS A 238 11.69 0.27 6.23
CA LYS A 238 11.91 -0.68 5.14
C LYS A 238 13.20 -0.32 4.39
N LYS A 239 14.13 -1.26 4.25
CA LYS A 239 15.46 -1.06 3.64
C LYS A 239 15.66 -1.90 2.37
N GLY A 240 14.58 -2.34 1.75
CA GLY A 240 14.61 -3.21 0.57
C GLY A 240 15.42 -4.49 0.80
N GLY A 241 16.35 -4.80 -0.08
CA GLY A 241 17.21 -6.00 0.02
C GLY A 241 18.13 -6.06 1.25
N LYS A 242 18.21 -4.98 2.04
CA LYS A 242 18.93 -4.96 3.32
C LYS A 242 18.08 -5.41 4.50
N GLY A 243 16.76 -5.58 4.32
CA GLY A 243 15.82 -5.97 5.36
C GLY A 243 15.04 -4.81 5.94
N ALA A 244 14.80 -4.81 7.26
CA ALA A 244 14.02 -3.77 7.91
C ALA A 244 14.44 -3.57 9.37
N ILE A 245 14.10 -2.39 9.90
CA ILE A 245 14.36 -2.02 11.30
C ILE A 245 13.05 -1.61 11.95
N CYS A 246 12.81 -2.08 13.17
CA CYS A 246 11.78 -1.55 14.05
C CYS A 246 12.41 -0.64 15.09
N TYR A 247 11.93 0.60 15.20
CA TYR A 247 12.27 1.54 16.24
C TYR A 247 11.08 1.75 17.19
N THR A 248 11.35 1.70 18.47
CA THR A 248 10.49 2.18 19.55
C THR A 248 11.25 3.18 20.41
N LYS A 249 10.63 3.75 21.43
CA LYS A 249 11.35 4.62 22.38
C LYS A 249 12.43 3.86 23.18
N GLU A 250 12.24 2.55 23.39
CA GLU A 250 13.11 1.74 24.26
C GLU A 250 14.16 0.95 23.47
N LYS A 251 13.88 0.63 22.20
CA LYS A 251 14.74 -0.32 21.48
C LYS A 251 14.74 -0.12 19.96
N LYS A 252 15.81 -0.65 19.37
CA LYS A 252 15.99 -0.82 17.93
C LYS A 252 16.19 -2.31 17.63
N ILE A 253 15.40 -2.86 16.71
CA ILE A 253 15.50 -4.26 16.27
C ILE A 253 15.70 -4.26 14.77
N GLU A 254 16.71 -4.97 14.28
CA GLU A 254 17.03 -5.08 12.85
C GLU A 254 16.96 -6.55 12.40
N ILE A 255 16.28 -6.79 11.28
CA ILE A 255 16.15 -8.12 10.67
C ILE A 255 16.60 -8.02 9.22
N PRO A 256 17.49 -8.91 8.74
CA PRO A 256 17.92 -8.94 7.35
C PRO A 256 16.76 -9.34 6.43
N ALA A 257 16.86 -8.97 5.15
CA ALA A 257 15.90 -9.43 4.15
C ALA A 257 15.97 -10.96 3.99
N LEU A 258 14.82 -11.55 3.67
CA LEU A 258 14.78 -12.94 3.25
C LEU A 258 15.56 -13.07 1.91
N LYS A 259 16.54 -13.95 1.87
CA LYS A 259 17.22 -14.27 0.60
C LYS A 259 16.28 -15.08 -0.29
N VAL A 260 16.02 -14.58 -1.48
CA VAL A 260 15.22 -15.25 -2.50
C VAL A 260 16.12 -15.69 -3.66
N GLU A 261 15.84 -16.85 -4.22
CA GLU A 261 16.61 -17.38 -5.35
C GLU A 261 16.29 -16.65 -6.65
N THR A 262 15.04 -16.24 -6.82
CA THR A 262 14.57 -15.57 -8.04
C THR A 262 13.71 -14.38 -7.67
N LEU A 263 14.05 -13.22 -8.21
CA LEU A 263 13.23 -12.01 -8.15
C LEU A 263 12.39 -11.92 -9.42
N VAL A 264 11.07 -12.08 -9.30
CA VAL A 264 10.12 -11.95 -10.40
C VAL A 264 9.54 -10.54 -10.45
N ASP A 265 9.01 -10.07 -9.33
CA ASP A 265 8.39 -8.75 -9.19
C ASP A 265 8.57 -8.24 -7.75
N ASN A 266 8.98 -6.99 -7.59
CA ASN A 266 9.11 -6.36 -6.27
C ASN A 266 7.95 -5.39 -5.95
N THR A 267 6.95 -5.30 -6.82
CA THR A 267 5.76 -4.47 -6.61
C THR A 267 4.91 -5.04 -5.48
N GLY A 268 4.50 -4.18 -4.55
CA GLY A 268 3.70 -4.59 -3.40
C GLY A 268 4.47 -5.29 -2.28
N ALA A 269 5.79 -5.57 -2.43
CA ALA A 269 6.57 -6.20 -1.35
C ALA A 269 6.51 -5.42 -0.03
N GLY A 270 6.50 -4.08 -0.11
CA GLY A 270 6.28 -3.20 1.05
C GLY A 270 4.91 -3.39 1.69
N ASP A 271 3.87 -3.62 0.87
CA ASP A 271 2.50 -3.82 1.34
C ASP A 271 2.34 -5.17 2.05
N TYR A 272 2.98 -6.22 1.53
CA TYR A 272 3.01 -7.54 2.17
C TYR A 272 3.88 -7.55 3.43
N PHE A 273 4.94 -6.72 3.46
CA PHE A 273 5.67 -6.45 4.70
C PHE A 273 4.74 -5.84 5.75
N ASN A 274 4.00 -4.80 5.39
CA ASN A 274 3.04 -4.14 6.29
C ASN A 274 2.00 -5.15 6.80
N ALA A 275 1.44 -5.97 5.92
CA ALA A 275 0.48 -7.01 6.28
C ALA A 275 1.05 -8.01 7.28
N GLY A 276 2.28 -8.49 7.06
CA GLY A 276 2.96 -9.42 7.96
C GLY A 276 3.21 -8.83 9.34
N VAL A 277 3.68 -7.58 9.39
CA VAL A 277 3.87 -6.87 10.67
C VAL A 277 2.54 -6.70 11.40
N LEU A 278 1.52 -6.18 10.73
CA LEU A 278 0.20 -5.94 11.32
C LEU A 278 -0.44 -7.23 11.82
N ALA A 279 -0.35 -8.32 11.04
CA ALA A 279 -0.81 -9.64 11.46
C ALA A 279 -0.07 -10.12 12.73
N GLY A 280 1.25 -9.97 12.77
CA GLY A 280 2.06 -10.35 13.95
C GLY A 280 1.67 -9.58 15.20
N LEU A 281 1.52 -8.25 15.09
CA LEU A 281 1.10 -7.40 16.21
C LEU A 281 -0.33 -7.77 16.68
N LYS A 282 -1.26 -8.01 15.77
CA LYS A 282 -2.64 -8.43 16.09
C LYS A 282 -2.69 -9.78 16.80
N LEU A 283 -1.76 -10.69 16.47
CA LEU A 283 -1.62 -12.00 17.13
C LEU A 283 -0.90 -11.92 18.48
N GLY A 284 -0.50 -10.72 18.92
CA GLY A 284 0.20 -10.51 20.18
C GLY A 284 1.69 -10.86 20.15
N PHE A 285 2.29 -10.94 18.97
CA PHE A 285 3.72 -11.18 18.85
C PHE A 285 4.54 -9.93 19.28
N SER A 286 5.77 -10.18 19.75
CA SER A 286 6.73 -9.10 19.97
C SER A 286 7.07 -8.41 18.65
N GLU A 287 7.61 -7.18 18.74
CA GLU A 287 8.06 -6.42 17.57
C GLU A 287 9.06 -7.20 16.72
N GLU A 288 9.93 -8.00 17.37
CA GLU A 288 10.90 -8.84 16.65
C GLU A 288 10.21 -9.93 15.83
N LYS A 289 9.25 -10.66 16.41
CA LYS A 289 8.50 -11.69 15.70
C LYS A 289 7.61 -11.08 14.61
N ALA A 290 6.99 -9.92 14.87
CA ALA A 290 6.21 -9.18 13.88
C ALA A 290 7.10 -8.71 12.72
N LEU A 291 8.30 -8.18 13.00
CA LEU A 291 9.28 -7.76 12.00
C LEU A 291 9.76 -8.95 11.14
N LYS A 292 10.01 -10.12 11.76
CA LYS A 292 10.35 -11.37 11.05
C LYS A 292 9.22 -11.80 10.11
N LEU A 293 7.96 -11.75 10.57
CA LEU A 293 6.80 -12.09 9.73
C LEU A 293 6.64 -11.11 8.56
N GLY A 294 6.84 -9.82 8.79
CA GLY A 294 6.84 -8.80 7.72
C GLY A 294 7.93 -9.07 6.68
N THR A 295 9.16 -9.28 7.12
CA THR A 295 10.31 -9.56 6.25
C THR A 295 10.11 -10.84 5.45
N TYR A 296 9.56 -11.89 6.08
CA TYR A 296 9.23 -13.14 5.41
C TYR A 296 8.13 -12.95 4.35
N SER A 297 7.05 -12.27 4.69
CA SER A 297 5.93 -12.01 3.77
C SER A 297 6.38 -11.20 2.55
N ALA A 298 7.20 -10.16 2.76
CA ALA A 298 7.79 -9.37 1.68
C ALA A 298 8.71 -10.22 0.79
N GLY A 299 9.62 -11.00 1.38
CA GLY A 299 10.54 -11.83 0.61
C GLY A 299 9.83 -12.90 -0.22
N MET A 300 8.81 -13.54 0.35
CA MET A 300 8.03 -14.54 -0.37
C MET A 300 7.16 -13.95 -1.48
N SER A 301 6.76 -12.68 -1.39
CA SER A 301 6.00 -12.03 -2.45
C SER A 301 6.80 -11.81 -3.73
N LEU A 302 8.12 -11.75 -3.64
CA LEU A 302 9.02 -11.50 -4.79
C LEU A 302 9.04 -12.64 -5.83
N ARG A 303 8.45 -13.79 -5.52
CA ARG A 303 8.48 -15.02 -6.34
C ARG A 303 7.47 -15.06 -7.48
N ASP A 304 6.48 -14.14 -7.49
CA ASP A 304 5.43 -14.06 -8.52
C ASP A 304 4.94 -12.62 -8.66
N PHE A 305 4.14 -12.36 -9.67
CA PHE A 305 3.66 -11.02 -10.02
C PHE A 305 2.48 -10.57 -9.15
N GLY A 306 2.54 -9.32 -8.66
CA GLY A 306 1.46 -8.64 -7.97
C GLY A 306 0.86 -9.48 -6.84
N ARG A 307 -0.47 -9.62 -6.79
CA ARG A 307 -1.16 -10.38 -5.72
C ARG A 307 -0.92 -11.89 -5.75
N LYS A 308 -0.44 -12.46 -6.86
CA LYS A 308 -0.07 -13.88 -6.93
C LYS A 308 1.13 -14.22 -6.05
N GLY A 309 2.03 -13.26 -5.83
CA GLY A 309 3.16 -13.42 -4.91
C GLY A 309 2.77 -13.48 -3.42
N CYS A 310 1.56 -13.04 -3.05
CA CYS A 310 1.12 -13.07 -1.66
C CYS A 310 1.16 -14.49 -1.07
N LEU A 311 1.59 -14.60 0.20
CA LEU A 311 1.52 -15.87 0.92
C LEU A 311 0.10 -16.42 0.90
N THR A 312 -0.04 -17.69 0.59
CA THR A 312 -1.28 -18.44 0.81
C THR A 312 -1.58 -18.53 2.32
N LYS A 313 -2.83 -18.73 2.68
CA LYS A 313 -3.24 -18.94 4.08
C LYS A 313 -2.44 -20.06 4.75
N ARG A 314 -2.12 -21.14 4.02
CA ARG A 314 -1.36 -22.28 4.52
C ARG A 314 0.09 -21.90 4.82
N GLU A 315 0.75 -21.18 3.90
CA GLU A 315 2.14 -20.73 4.09
C GLU A 315 2.25 -19.76 5.26
N PHE A 316 1.32 -18.79 5.35
CA PHE A 316 1.21 -17.89 6.48
C PHE A 316 1.07 -18.65 7.81
N GLN A 317 0.13 -19.60 7.90
CA GLN A 317 -0.08 -20.39 9.11
C GLN A 317 1.14 -21.23 9.48
N ASN A 318 1.81 -21.84 8.50
CA ASN A 318 3.03 -22.60 8.72
C ASN A 318 4.13 -21.70 9.34
N TYR A 319 4.32 -20.51 8.80
CA TYR A 319 5.35 -19.60 9.33
C TYR A 319 5.02 -19.05 10.72
N ILE A 320 3.74 -18.75 11.00
CA ILE A 320 3.31 -18.40 12.36
C ILE A 320 3.64 -19.51 13.37
N ASN A 321 3.44 -20.76 13.01
CA ASN A 321 3.74 -21.89 13.90
C ASN A 321 5.24 -22.01 14.20
N LEU A 322 6.12 -21.60 13.26
CA LEU A 322 7.57 -21.51 13.50
C LEU A 322 7.95 -20.35 14.42
N LEU A 323 7.13 -19.29 14.47
CA LEU A 323 7.40 -18.11 15.30
C LEU A 323 6.87 -18.26 16.74
N LYS A 324 5.93 -19.17 16.99
CA LYS A 324 5.42 -19.44 18.34
C LYS A 324 6.46 -20.14 19.21
#